data_d9fb510e43e3c52f0a7bf75dd2cdcf37
#
_entry.id   d9fb510e43e3c52f0a7bf75dd2cdcf37
#
_cell.length_a   1.000
_cell.length_b   1.000
_cell.length_c   1.000
_cell.angle_alpha   90.00
_cell.angle_beta   90.00
_cell.angle_gamma   90.00
#
_symmetry.space_group_name_H-M   'P 1'
#
loop_
_entity.id
_entity.type
_entity.pdbx_description
1 polymer ?
#
loop_
_entity_poly.entity_id
_entity_poly.type
_entity_poly.pdbx_seq_one_letter_code
_entity_poly.pdbx_strand_id
1 'polypeptide(L)'
;MHKHIFLIIFVCIVGCSEPVEEIESDSFLNIAGARVGLASQQPIDWDSQAIDPYMNINPKLSSSRVPLFGDLHVHTTYSFDAYIFGTLATPDDAYEFAKGKSIKHPAGFDVSLDRPLDFYGVTDHGTFLGHVEEAATPGTPYYEAPSSAQVNDINSPENLNISTIPRRTQAFGGFLINTVNALRDQKLDIRYVDGISRRAWADTVAAAQRHNDPGKFTTFIAYEYTASTPDMGNLHRNVVFRGDSNRIPSVPYSRANSNDPEGLWKWMDRLREDGIESLAIPHNSNGSDGFMFALKDSFGKPLTKEYAELRMRNEPIVEITQVKGTSDTHPALSDNDEWADFEIMPFKVATQSFSEPKGSYVRDALLEGIKMEEQEGFNPYKFGLIGSS
;
A
#
# COMPACT_ATOMS: atom_id res chain seq x y z
N MET A 1 14.83 -0.03 -26.85
CA MET A 1 13.99 -0.56 -25.79
C MET A 1 12.80 0.35 -25.44
N HIS A 2 12.25 1.13 -26.40
CA HIS A 2 11.19 2.14 -26.12
C HIS A 2 9.86 1.85 -26.84
N LYS A 3 9.65 0.65 -27.35
CA LYS A 3 8.45 0.34 -28.17
C LYS A 3 7.35 -0.47 -27.44
N HIS A 4 7.61 -0.98 -26.24
CA HIS A 4 6.63 -1.87 -25.58
C HIS A 4 5.75 -1.19 -24.52
N ILE A 5 6.16 -0.03 -23.99
CA ILE A 5 5.37 0.70 -22.97
C ILE A 5 4.10 1.34 -23.59
N PHE A 6 4.15 1.70 -24.88
CA PHE A 6 3.00 2.30 -25.57
C PHE A 6 1.85 1.33 -25.87
N LEU A 7 2.11 0.03 -25.94
CA LEU A 7 1.13 -0.94 -26.40
C LEU A 7 0.13 -1.36 -25.31
N ILE A 8 0.54 -1.32 -24.04
CA ILE A 8 -0.30 -1.84 -22.93
C ILE A 8 -1.35 -0.82 -22.47
N ILE A 9 -1.04 0.46 -22.50
CA ILE A 9 -2.04 1.52 -22.23
C ILE A 9 -3.11 1.54 -23.35
N PHE A 10 -2.72 1.18 -24.58
CA PHE A 10 -3.64 1.13 -25.72
C PHE A 10 -4.57 -0.09 -25.71
N VAL A 11 -4.15 -1.22 -25.11
CA VAL A 11 -4.98 -2.44 -25.03
C VAL A 11 -6.14 -2.28 -24.03
N CYS A 12 -5.97 -1.51 -22.96
CA CYS A 12 -7.09 -1.16 -22.08
C CYS A 12 -8.09 -0.16 -22.70
N ILE A 13 -7.69 0.55 -23.78
CA ILE A 13 -8.55 1.54 -24.47
C ILE A 13 -9.10 0.99 -25.79
N VAL A 14 -8.46 0.01 -26.42
CA VAL A 14 -8.81 -0.50 -27.77
C VAL A 14 -9.57 -1.83 -27.74
N GLY A 15 -9.79 -2.41 -26.58
CA GLY A 15 -10.67 -3.58 -26.40
C GLY A 15 -12.16 -3.30 -26.63
N CYS A 16 -12.55 -2.06 -26.92
CA CYS A 16 -13.92 -1.68 -27.29
C CYS A 16 -13.95 -1.08 -28.69
N SER A 17 -13.90 -1.92 -29.73
CA SER A 17 -14.19 -1.52 -31.10
C SER A 17 -15.59 -2.01 -31.53
N GLU A 18 -16.60 -1.50 -30.87
CA GLU A 18 -17.96 -1.40 -31.40
C GLU A 18 -18.36 0.08 -31.39
N PRO A 19 -19.21 0.58 -32.34
CA PRO A 19 -19.52 1.99 -32.42
C PRO A 19 -20.15 2.47 -31.13
N VAL A 20 -19.58 3.55 -30.58
CA VAL A 20 -20.03 4.19 -29.36
C VAL A 20 -21.45 4.71 -29.58
N GLU A 21 -22.45 3.98 -29.14
CA GLU A 21 -23.70 4.60 -28.70
C GLU A 21 -23.36 5.43 -27.44
N GLU A 22 -23.99 6.60 -27.31
CA GLU A 22 -23.80 7.49 -26.16
C GLU A 22 -23.76 6.68 -24.86
N ILE A 23 -22.55 6.54 -24.29
CA ILE A 23 -22.39 5.90 -22.99
C ILE A 23 -22.84 6.93 -21.97
N GLU A 24 -24.00 6.70 -21.38
CA GLU A 24 -24.43 7.44 -20.19
C GLU A 24 -23.30 7.45 -19.15
N SER A 25 -23.14 8.58 -18.46
CA SER A 25 -22.03 8.89 -17.53
C SER A 25 -21.79 7.89 -16.40
N ASP A 26 -22.68 6.93 -16.25
CA ASP A 26 -22.68 5.95 -15.14
C ASP A 26 -21.71 4.77 -15.32
N SER A 27 -21.15 4.56 -16.51
CA SER A 27 -20.29 3.41 -16.80
C SER A 27 -18.80 3.63 -16.47
N PHE A 28 -18.37 4.88 -16.28
CA PHE A 28 -16.96 5.21 -16.00
C PHE A 28 -16.54 5.01 -14.53
N LEU A 29 -17.52 4.85 -13.61
CA LEU A 29 -17.26 4.76 -12.17
C LEU A 29 -16.95 3.34 -11.68
N ASN A 30 -17.03 2.33 -12.55
CA ASN A 30 -16.79 0.92 -12.18
C ASN A 30 -15.32 0.47 -12.27
N ILE A 31 -14.37 1.34 -12.68
CA ILE A 31 -12.97 0.94 -12.93
C ILE A 31 -12.11 0.94 -11.65
N ALA A 32 -12.59 1.50 -10.55
CA ALA A 32 -11.81 1.64 -9.32
C ALA A 32 -12.32 0.84 -8.12
N GLY A 33 -13.24 -0.14 -8.32
CA GLY A 33 -13.69 -0.98 -7.19
C GLY A 33 -14.50 -0.27 -6.10
N ALA A 34 -14.58 1.06 -6.12
CA ALA A 34 -15.50 1.81 -5.27
C ALA A 34 -16.90 1.71 -5.87
N ARG A 35 -17.80 0.97 -5.25
CA ARG A 35 -19.23 1.11 -5.51
C ARG A 35 -19.65 2.50 -5.06
N VAL A 36 -19.52 3.48 -5.95
CA VAL A 36 -20.25 4.74 -5.79
C VAL A 36 -21.72 4.37 -5.96
N GLY A 37 -22.48 4.41 -4.90
CA GLY A 37 -23.91 4.16 -4.93
C GLY A 37 -24.55 5.11 -5.93
N LEU A 38 -25.14 4.57 -6.99
CA LEU A 38 -25.88 5.33 -7.99
C LEU A 38 -27.00 6.10 -7.30
N ALA A 39 -27.16 7.36 -7.66
CA ALA A 39 -28.09 8.34 -7.07
C ALA A 39 -29.59 8.01 -7.25
N SER A 40 -29.98 6.80 -7.57
CA SER A 40 -31.37 6.34 -7.69
C SER A 40 -31.82 5.37 -6.58
N GLN A 41 -30.90 4.95 -5.70
CA GLN A 41 -31.30 4.27 -4.48
C GLN A 41 -31.46 5.32 -3.38
N GLN A 42 -32.64 5.34 -2.77
CA GLN A 42 -32.86 6.10 -1.54
C GLN A 42 -31.67 5.80 -0.60
N PRO A 43 -31.07 6.81 0.05
CA PRO A 43 -30.04 6.55 1.03
C PRO A 43 -30.55 5.46 1.97
N ILE A 44 -29.78 4.39 2.14
CA ILE A 44 -30.12 3.39 3.16
C ILE A 44 -30.05 4.18 4.46
N ASP A 45 -31.18 4.31 5.11
CA ASP A 45 -31.27 4.91 6.44
C ASP A 45 -30.64 3.93 7.44
N TRP A 46 -29.34 4.04 7.55
CA TRP A 46 -28.52 3.23 8.45
C TRP A 46 -28.88 3.48 9.91
N ASP A 47 -29.45 4.68 10.23
CA ASP A 47 -29.92 4.99 11.59
C ASP A 47 -31.24 4.26 11.93
N SER A 48 -32.07 3.97 10.94
CA SER A 48 -33.33 3.22 11.16
C SER A 48 -33.17 1.71 11.03
N GLN A 49 -32.10 1.24 10.36
CA GLN A 49 -31.76 -0.18 10.20
C GLN A 49 -30.41 -0.53 10.83
N ALA A 50 -29.74 0.44 11.48
CA ALA A 50 -28.56 0.16 12.23
C ALA A 50 -28.92 -0.86 13.31
N ILE A 51 -28.78 -2.12 12.93
CA ILE A 51 -28.39 -3.12 13.89
C ILE A 51 -27.10 -2.53 14.45
N ASP A 52 -27.23 -1.84 15.60
CA ASP A 52 -26.05 -1.52 16.37
C ASP A 52 -25.25 -2.84 16.45
N PRO A 53 -24.11 -2.96 15.73
CA PRO A 53 -23.39 -4.21 15.69
C PRO A 53 -22.99 -4.67 17.09
N TYR A 54 -23.09 -3.77 18.08
CA TYR A 54 -22.86 -4.05 19.49
C TYR A 54 -24.12 -4.45 20.26
N MET A 55 -25.35 -4.12 19.79
CA MET A 55 -26.60 -4.40 20.52
C MET A 55 -27.22 -5.77 20.22
N ASN A 56 -26.96 -6.40 19.09
CA ASN A 56 -27.52 -7.71 18.71
C ASN A 56 -26.52 -8.87 18.81
N ILE A 57 -25.32 -8.65 19.31
CA ILE A 57 -24.41 -9.73 19.65
C ILE A 57 -24.98 -10.43 20.90
N ASN A 58 -25.29 -11.72 20.77
CA ASN A 58 -25.67 -12.57 21.91
C ASN A 58 -24.78 -12.23 23.11
N PRO A 59 -25.34 -11.78 24.25
CA PRO A 59 -24.54 -11.34 25.40
C PRO A 59 -23.52 -12.38 25.89
N LYS A 60 -23.70 -13.65 25.56
CA LYS A 60 -22.71 -14.71 25.82
C LYS A 60 -21.55 -14.72 24.84
N LEU A 61 -21.68 -14.08 23.66
CA LEU A 61 -20.61 -13.90 22.68
C LEU A 61 -19.94 -12.53 22.82
N SER A 62 -20.65 -11.53 23.37
CA SER A 62 -20.15 -10.14 23.52
C SER A 62 -19.02 -9.99 24.52
N SER A 63 -18.78 -10.98 25.39
CA SER A 63 -17.70 -10.90 26.39
C SER A 63 -16.30 -11.18 25.84
N SER A 64 -16.13 -11.55 24.55
CA SER A 64 -14.83 -12.00 24.06
C SER A 64 -14.33 -11.44 22.73
N ARG A 65 -15.18 -11.11 21.76
CA ARG A 65 -14.74 -10.60 20.44
C ARG A 65 -15.77 -9.71 19.77
N VAL A 66 -15.35 -8.53 19.35
CA VAL A 66 -16.14 -7.58 18.54
C VAL A 66 -15.43 -7.41 17.21
N PRO A 67 -16.12 -7.50 16.04
CA PRO A 67 -15.51 -7.17 14.77
C PRO A 67 -15.20 -5.68 14.72
N LEU A 68 -13.98 -5.33 14.37
CA LEU A 68 -13.54 -3.97 14.12
C LEU A 68 -13.18 -3.84 12.65
N PHE A 69 -13.52 -2.69 12.04
CA PHE A 69 -13.26 -2.40 10.64
C PHE A 69 -12.28 -1.23 10.53
N GLY A 70 -11.29 -1.37 9.69
CA GLY A 70 -10.27 -0.34 9.52
C GLY A 70 -9.42 -0.61 8.30
N ASP A 71 -8.47 0.28 8.02
CA ASP A 71 -7.52 0.13 6.93
C ASP A 71 -6.10 0.41 7.43
N LEU A 72 -5.16 -0.44 7.03
CA LEU A 72 -3.74 -0.36 7.34
C LEU A 72 -2.88 -0.31 6.07
N HIS A 73 -3.50 0.07 4.92
CA HIS A 73 -2.80 0.25 3.66
C HIS A 73 -3.28 1.53 2.98
N VAL A 74 -2.77 2.66 3.43
CA VAL A 74 -3.25 3.99 3.06
C VAL A 74 -2.10 4.88 2.65
N HIS A 75 -2.22 5.49 1.46
CA HIS A 75 -1.25 6.43 0.93
C HIS A 75 -1.81 7.84 0.87
N THR A 76 -0.99 8.82 1.24
CA THR A 76 -1.32 10.24 1.26
C THR A 76 -0.45 11.02 0.27
N THR A 77 -0.49 12.34 0.36
CA THR A 77 0.38 13.25 -0.39
C THR A 77 1.87 12.96 -0.22
N TYR A 78 2.27 12.26 0.86
CA TYR A 78 3.66 11.93 1.14
C TYR A 78 4.18 10.70 0.41
N SER A 79 3.32 9.84 -0.13
CA SER A 79 3.73 8.75 -1.01
C SER A 79 4.08 9.27 -2.40
N PHE A 80 5.24 8.89 -2.90
CA PHE A 80 5.73 9.37 -4.19
C PHE A 80 4.80 9.01 -5.35
N ASP A 81 4.24 7.81 -5.35
CA ASP A 81 3.29 7.34 -6.37
C ASP A 81 1.92 7.99 -6.21
N ALA A 82 1.37 8.01 -5.00
CA ALA A 82 0.08 8.61 -4.73
C ALA A 82 0.05 10.09 -5.16
N TYR A 83 1.05 10.89 -4.78
CA TYR A 83 1.15 12.28 -5.21
C TYR A 83 1.26 12.41 -6.75
N ILE A 84 2.10 11.59 -7.38
CA ILE A 84 2.25 11.59 -8.84
C ILE A 84 0.91 11.29 -9.53
N PHE A 85 0.10 10.38 -8.98
CA PHE A 85 -1.21 10.03 -9.55
C PHE A 85 -2.36 10.90 -9.05
N GLY A 86 -2.08 11.95 -8.29
CA GLY A 86 -3.03 13.03 -7.98
C GLY A 86 -3.61 12.99 -6.58
N THR A 87 -3.14 12.15 -5.68
CA THR A 87 -3.54 12.19 -4.27
C THR A 87 -2.99 13.45 -3.60
N LEU A 88 -3.89 14.31 -3.13
CA LEU A 88 -3.57 15.56 -2.44
C LEU A 88 -4.00 15.54 -0.97
N ALA A 89 -4.65 14.46 -0.53
CA ALA A 89 -5.03 14.27 0.85
C ALA A 89 -3.79 14.14 1.74
N THR A 90 -3.72 14.95 2.76
CA THR A 90 -2.69 14.90 3.81
C THR A 90 -2.97 13.73 4.77
N PRO A 91 -2.02 13.36 5.65
CA PRO A 91 -2.30 12.40 6.72
C PRO A 91 -3.49 12.81 7.60
N ASP A 92 -3.68 14.09 7.91
CA ASP A 92 -4.86 14.56 8.65
C ASP A 92 -6.16 14.34 7.86
N ASP A 93 -6.18 14.65 6.55
CA ASP A 93 -7.34 14.41 5.69
C ASP A 93 -7.70 12.92 5.64
N ALA A 94 -6.71 12.03 5.57
CA ALA A 94 -6.90 10.59 5.57
C ALA A 94 -7.57 10.10 6.87
N TYR A 95 -7.13 10.58 8.03
CA TYR A 95 -7.79 10.26 9.31
C TYR A 95 -9.18 10.89 9.45
N GLU A 96 -9.40 12.09 8.92
CA GLU A 96 -10.74 12.71 8.91
C GLU A 96 -11.69 11.93 8.00
N PHE A 97 -11.21 11.46 6.83
CA PHE A 97 -11.97 10.58 5.95
C PHE A 97 -12.35 9.26 6.64
N ALA A 98 -11.39 8.62 7.31
CA ALA A 98 -11.64 7.39 8.06
C ALA A 98 -12.69 7.56 9.16
N LYS A 99 -12.80 8.75 9.75
CA LYS A 99 -13.85 9.11 10.71
C LYS A 99 -15.19 9.51 10.06
N GLY A 100 -15.32 9.32 8.74
CA GLY A 100 -16.55 9.57 7.98
C GLY A 100 -16.74 11.02 7.51
N LYS A 101 -15.71 11.89 7.60
CA LYS A 101 -15.78 13.21 7.00
C LYS A 101 -15.55 13.16 5.49
N SER A 102 -16.20 14.07 4.78
CA SER A 102 -15.99 14.24 3.35
C SER A 102 -14.64 14.91 3.07
N ILE A 103 -13.92 14.40 2.08
CA ILE A 103 -12.72 15.02 1.51
C ILE A 103 -12.90 15.26 0.02
N LYS A 104 -12.07 16.13 -0.57
CA LYS A 104 -12.09 16.39 -2.01
C LYS A 104 -11.29 15.33 -2.76
N HIS A 105 -11.95 14.67 -3.71
CA HIS A 105 -11.26 13.90 -4.73
C HIS A 105 -10.54 14.85 -5.70
N PRO A 106 -9.34 14.52 -6.24
CA PRO A 106 -8.62 15.36 -7.20
C PRO A 106 -9.45 15.76 -8.44
N ALA A 107 -10.41 14.93 -8.84
CA ALA A 107 -11.33 15.24 -9.95
C ALA A 107 -12.44 16.26 -9.57
N GLY A 108 -12.45 16.81 -8.34
CA GLY A 108 -13.28 17.92 -7.91
C GLY A 108 -14.60 17.56 -7.23
N PHE A 109 -14.95 16.29 -7.09
CA PHE A 109 -16.11 15.84 -6.32
C PHE A 109 -15.75 15.51 -4.87
N ASP A 110 -16.77 15.46 -4.00
CA ASP A 110 -16.58 15.05 -2.61
C ASP A 110 -16.71 13.53 -2.47
N VAL A 111 -15.88 12.94 -1.61
CA VAL A 111 -15.93 11.52 -1.24
C VAL A 111 -16.01 11.38 0.28
N SER A 112 -16.80 10.44 0.75
CA SER A 112 -16.90 10.09 2.17
C SER A 112 -17.21 8.60 2.30
N LEU A 113 -16.88 8.03 3.44
CA LEU A 113 -17.31 6.68 3.79
C LEU A 113 -18.79 6.71 4.24
N ASP A 114 -19.51 5.62 3.96
CA ASP A 114 -20.91 5.48 4.43
C ASP A 114 -20.99 5.35 5.96
N ARG A 115 -19.93 4.83 6.59
CA ARG A 115 -19.77 4.77 8.05
C ARG A 115 -18.30 4.97 8.44
N PRO A 116 -18.06 5.56 9.63
CA PRO A 116 -16.70 5.66 10.16
C PRO A 116 -16.05 4.27 10.36
N LEU A 117 -14.73 4.23 10.24
CA LEU A 117 -13.92 3.09 10.60
C LEU A 117 -13.62 3.09 12.10
N ASP A 118 -13.22 1.92 12.63
CA ASP A 118 -12.85 1.76 14.04
C ASP A 118 -11.37 2.01 14.27
N PHE A 119 -10.54 1.73 13.26
CA PHE A 119 -9.09 1.96 13.30
C PHE A 119 -8.53 2.34 11.92
N TYR A 120 -7.37 2.99 11.92
CA TYR A 120 -6.73 3.44 10.68
C TYR A 120 -5.23 3.63 10.86
N GLY A 121 -4.45 3.40 9.81
CA GLY A 121 -3.02 3.67 9.79
C GLY A 121 -2.59 4.21 8.43
N VAL A 122 -2.02 5.42 8.40
CA VAL A 122 -1.37 5.94 7.19
C VAL A 122 -0.05 5.20 6.99
N THR A 123 0.13 4.64 5.80
CA THR A 123 1.26 3.76 5.44
C THR A 123 1.98 4.25 4.20
N ASP A 124 2.27 5.54 4.15
CA ASP A 124 3.04 6.12 3.06
C ASP A 124 4.40 5.41 2.87
N HIS A 125 4.85 5.32 1.62
CA HIS A 125 6.15 4.75 1.30
C HIS A 125 7.27 5.44 2.09
N GLY A 126 7.99 4.68 2.93
CA GLY A 126 9.15 5.19 3.67
C GLY A 126 10.34 5.54 2.76
N THR A 127 10.34 5.02 1.54
CA THR A 127 11.30 5.39 0.49
C THR A 127 10.81 6.65 -0.21
N PHE A 128 11.63 7.70 -0.21
CA PHE A 128 11.29 9.02 -0.80
C PHE A 128 10.03 9.68 -0.20
N LEU A 129 9.81 9.47 1.09
CA LEU A 129 8.68 10.02 1.84
C LEU A 129 8.64 11.56 1.77
N GLY A 130 7.57 12.13 1.19
CA GLY A 130 7.37 13.57 1.01
C GLY A 130 8.18 14.22 -0.14
N HIS A 131 9.01 13.45 -0.83
CA HIS A 131 9.93 14.00 -1.82
C HIS A 131 9.24 14.58 -3.06
N VAL A 132 8.19 13.94 -3.56
CA VAL A 132 7.50 14.41 -4.77
C VAL A 132 6.72 15.68 -4.49
N GLU A 133 6.07 15.77 -3.34
CA GLU A 133 5.40 17.00 -2.91
C GLU A 133 6.39 18.17 -2.79
N GLU A 134 7.53 17.97 -2.10
CA GLU A 134 8.59 18.99 -1.99
C GLU A 134 9.12 19.38 -3.37
N ALA A 135 9.37 18.40 -4.26
CA ALA A 135 9.86 18.64 -5.62
C ALA A 135 8.83 19.36 -6.51
N ALA A 136 7.55 19.25 -6.21
CA ALA A 136 6.47 19.94 -6.90
C ALA A 136 6.09 21.29 -6.28
N THR A 137 6.68 21.65 -5.12
CA THR A 137 6.38 22.88 -4.39
C THR A 137 7.26 24.03 -4.87
N PRO A 138 6.70 25.07 -5.53
CA PRO A 138 7.47 26.21 -6.04
C PRO A 138 8.32 26.90 -4.96
N GLY A 139 9.55 27.27 -5.31
CA GLY A 139 10.48 27.97 -4.44
C GLY A 139 11.30 27.08 -3.50
N THR A 140 11.12 25.77 -3.54
CA THR A 140 12.01 24.84 -2.83
C THR A 140 13.27 24.56 -3.66
N PRO A 141 14.42 24.29 -3.01
CA PRO A 141 15.62 23.87 -3.73
C PRO A 141 15.43 22.62 -4.60
N TYR A 142 14.48 21.75 -4.23
CA TYR A 142 14.17 20.56 -5.01
C TYR A 142 13.35 20.91 -6.26
N TYR A 143 12.40 21.81 -6.15
CA TYR A 143 11.61 22.29 -7.31
C TYR A 143 12.52 22.89 -8.38
N GLU A 144 13.53 23.67 -7.98
CA GLU A 144 14.48 24.31 -8.88
C GLU A 144 15.52 23.33 -9.48
N ALA A 145 15.62 22.12 -8.95
CA ALA A 145 16.55 21.12 -9.46
C ALA A 145 16.06 20.52 -10.79
N PRO A 146 16.93 20.32 -11.80
CA PRO A 146 16.51 19.71 -13.07
C PRO A 146 15.90 18.30 -12.94
N SER A 147 16.20 17.61 -11.86
CA SER A 147 15.66 16.26 -11.56
C SER A 147 14.15 16.25 -11.26
N SER A 148 13.59 17.39 -10.84
CA SER A 148 12.18 17.54 -10.47
C SER A 148 11.27 18.00 -11.62
N ALA A 149 11.82 18.47 -12.73
CA ALA A 149 11.06 19.12 -13.81
C ALA A 149 9.84 18.32 -14.33
N GLN A 150 9.86 16.99 -14.19
CA GLN A 150 8.75 16.12 -14.62
C GLN A 150 7.57 16.11 -13.65
N VAL A 151 7.77 16.52 -12.38
CA VAL A 151 6.73 16.57 -11.35
C VAL A 151 6.31 17.99 -11.01
N ASN A 152 7.03 19.00 -11.49
CA ASN A 152 6.60 20.39 -11.38
C ASN A 152 5.21 20.51 -12.03
N ASP A 153 4.27 21.20 -11.40
CA ASP A 153 2.89 21.42 -11.86
C ASP A 153 2.04 20.14 -12.09
N ILE A 154 2.54 18.96 -11.67
CA ILE A 154 1.85 17.69 -11.98
C ILE A 154 0.44 17.67 -11.39
N ASN A 155 0.23 18.37 -10.28
CA ASN A 155 -1.05 18.48 -9.59
C ASN A 155 -1.67 19.89 -9.65
N SER A 156 -1.19 20.75 -10.56
CA SER A 156 -1.92 21.99 -10.84
C SER A 156 -3.33 21.69 -11.38
N PRO A 157 -4.32 22.55 -11.13
CA PRO A 157 -5.73 22.29 -11.48
C PRO A 157 -5.96 21.84 -12.92
N GLU A 158 -5.22 22.41 -13.88
CA GLU A 158 -5.29 22.05 -15.30
C GLU A 158 -4.74 20.65 -15.61
N ASN A 159 -3.94 20.07 -14.70
CA ASN A 159 -3.32 18.76 -14.84
C ASN A 159 -4.06 17.65 -14.05
N LEU A 160 -5.10 17.99 -13.27
CA LEU A 160 -5.92 17.04 -12.53
C LEU A 160 -7.05 16.48 -13.43
N ASN A 161 -6.66 15.75 -14.48
CA ASN A 161 -7.60 15.11 -15.39
C ASN A 161 -7.02 13.85 -16.02
N ILE A 162 -7.89 12.99 -16.55
CA ILE A 162 -7.52 11.67 -17.07
C ILE A 162 -6.53 11.74 -18.25
N SER A 163 -6.54 12.81 -19.04
CA SER A 163 -5.64 12.95 -20.20
C SER A 163 -4.16 13.08 -19.80
N THR A 164 -3.87 13.35 -18.53
CA THR A 164 -2.51 13.47 -17.98
C THR A 164 -1.91 12.15 -17.49
N ILE A 165 -2.66 11.05 -17.49
CA ILE A 165 -2.17 9.72 -17.08
C ILE A 165 -0.86 9.32 -17.77
N PRO A 166 -0.67 9.50 -19.10
CA PRO A 166 0.61 9.18 -19.72
C PRO A 166 1.79 9.99 -19.16
N ARG A 167 1.58 11.30 -18.88
CA ARG A 167 2.60 12.15 -18.23
C ARG A 167 2.91 11.66 -16.82
N ARG A 168 1.90 11.29 -16.04
CA ARG A 168 2.05 10.77 -14.69
C ARG A 168 2.80 9.44 -14.67
N THR A 169 2.49 8.53 -15.59
CA THR A 169 3.23 7.27 -15.76
C THR A 169 4.70 7.50 -16.10
N GLN A 170 4.99 8.48 -16.97
CA GLN A 170 6.36 8.84 -17.28
C GLN A 170 7.09 9.46 -16.07
N ALA A 171 6.41 10.34 -15.31
CA ALA A 171 6.93 10.92 -14.10
C ALA A 171 7.22 9.84 -13.04
N PHE A 172 6.30 8.89 -12.83
CA PHE A 172 6.49 7.75 -11.92
C PHE A 172 7.74 6.94 -12.27
N GLY A 173 7.91 6.57 -13.54
CA GLY A 173 9.10 5.81 -13.98
C GLY A 173 10.40 6.60 -13.94
N GLY A 174 10.37 7.92 -14.07
CA GLY A 174 11.55 8.76 -14.22
C GLY A 174 12.00 9.48 -12.94
N PHE A 175 11.08 9.94 -12.11
CA PHE A 175 11.41 10.79 -10.95
C PHE A 175 12.41 10.15 -9.99
N LEU A 176 12.18 8.91 -9.57
CA LEU A 176 13.06 8.23 -8.63
C LEU A 176 14.46 8.02 -9.20
N ILE A 177 14.56 7.64 -10.46
CA ILE A 177 15.84 7.45 -11.16
C ILE A 177 16.60 8.78 -11.25
N ASN A 178 15.91 9.85 -11.64
CA ASN A 178 16.51 11.18 -11.76
C ASN A 178 16.96 11.72 -10.41
N THR A 179 16.20 11.50 -9.35
CA THR A 179 16.57 11.85 -7.99
C THR A 179 17.84 11.13 -7.53
N VAL A 180 17.88 9.80 -7.70
CA VAL A 180 19.07 8.99 -7.36
C VAL A 180 20.30 9.46 -8.13
N ASN A 181 20.16 9.75 -9.42
CA ASN A 181 21.24 10.30 -10.24
C ASN A 181 21.69 11.68 -9.76
N ALA A 182 20.74 12.57 -9.41
CA ALA A 182 21.07 13.91 -8.91
C ALA A 182 21.80 13.87 -7.56
N LEU A 183 21.42 12.93 -6.67
CA LEU A 183 22.14 12.71 -5.41
C LEU A 183 23.56 12.18 -5.64
N ARG A 184 23.69 11.17 -6.51
CA ARG A 184 24.99 10.60 -6.88
C ARG A 184 25.91 11.66 -7.49
N ASP A 185 25.38 12.50 -8.36
CA ASP A 185 26.11 13.55 -9.07
C ASP A 185 26.26 14.84 -8.22
N GLN A 186 25.86 14.80 -6.94
CA GLN A 186 25.91 15.92 -5.98
C GLN A 186 25.17 17.20 -6.45
N LYS A 187 24.14 17.03 -7.29
CA LYS A 187 23.24 18.10 -7.74
C LYS A 187 22.10 18.37 -6.75
N LEU A 188 21.85 17.44 -5.83
CA LEU A 188 21.01 17.60 -4.65
C LEU A 188 21.82 17.27 -3.40
N ASP A 189 21.64 18.07 -2.32
CA ASP A 189 22.25 17.79 -1.04
C ASP A 189 21.50 16.66 -0.34
N ILE A 190 22.21 15.57 -0.02
CA ILE A 190 21.64 14.41 0.67
C ILE A 190 21.03 14.76 2.03
N ARG A 191 21.60 15.75 2.75
CA ARG A 191 21.10 16.18 4.05
C ARG A 191 19.79 16.95 3.93
N TYR A 192 19.62 17.72 2.84
CA TYR A 192 18.37 18.39 2.53
C TYR A 192 17.28 17.36 2.24
N VAL A 193 17.59 16.39 1.40
CA VAL A 193 16.67 15.30 1.00
C VAL A 193 16.30 14.41 2.20
N ASP A 194 17.24 14.05 3.06
CA ASP A 194 16.96 13.32 4.31
C ASP A 194 16.08 14.16 5.26
N GLY A 195 16.27 15.47 5.28
CA GLY A 195 15.45 16.41 6.04
C GLY A 195 13.97 16.41 5.61
N ILE A 196 13.68 16.19 4.32
CA ILE A 196 12.30 16.07 3.81
C ILE A 196 11.63 14.86 4.43
N SER A 197 12.25 13.68 4.31
CA SER A 197 11.69 12.44 4.86
C SER A 197 11.47 12.52 6.38
N ARG A 198 12.37 13.18 7.12
CA ARG A 198 12.20 13.40 8.56
C ARG A 198 11.00 14.28 8.90
N ARG A 199 10.78 15.36 8.13
CA ARG A 199 9.63 16.25 8.35
C ARG A 199 8.33 15.53 8.03
N ALA A 200 8.24 14.88 6.87
CA ALA A 200 7.06 14.14 6.47
C ALA A 200 6.72 13.02 7.46
N TRP A 201 7.74 12.27 7.93
CA TRP A 201 7.54 11.25 8.96
C TRP A 201 7.05 11.84 10.28
N ALA A 202 7.66 12.93 10.75
CA ALA A 202 7.24 13.58 11.98
C ALA A 202 5.79 14.08 11.90
N ASP A 203 5.36 14.58 10.74
CA ASP A 203 3.98 15.01 10.53
C ASP A 203 3.01 13.82 10.48
N THR A 204 3.35 12.73 9.79
CA THR A 204 2.55 11.49 9.79
C THR A 204 2.36 10.96 11.22
N VAL A 205 3.43 10.92 12.01
CA VAL A 205 3.39 10.51 13.44
C VAL A 205 2.49 11.45 14.25
N ALA A 206 2.64 12.76 14.05
CA ALA A 206 1.83 13.76 14.76
C ALA A 206 0.35 13.69 14.36
N ALA A 207 0.04 13.44 13.08
CA ALA A 207 -1.33 13.26 12.61
C ALA A 207 -1.98 12.03 13.28
N ALA A 208 -1.29 10.90 13.29
CA ALA A 208 -1.77 9.70 13.98
C ALA A 208 -2.14 10.00 15.44
N GLN A 209 -1.29 10.74 16.16
CA GLN A 209 -1.57 11.11 17.54
C GLN A 209 -2.75 12.07 17.72
N ARG A 210 -2.83 13.10 16.86
CA ARG A 210 -3.94 14.09 16.93
C ARG A 210 -5.30 13.42 16.75
N HIS A 211 -5.36 12.39 15.91
CA HIS A 211 -6.60 11.73 15.54
C HIS A 211 -6.96 10.52 16.40
N ASN A 212 -6.06 10.05 17.25
CA ASN A 212 -6.34 8.91 18.14
C ASN A 212 -7.34 9.30 19.23
N ASP A 213 -8.48 8.62 19.26
CA ASP A 213 -9.54 8.76 20.27
C ASP A 213 -9.84 7.37 20.86
N PRO A 214 -9.10 6.93 21.89
CA PRO A 214 -9.21 5.59 22.44
C PRO A 214 -10.64 5.22 22.85
N GLY A 215 -11.11 4.09 22.37
CA GLY A 215 -12.47 3.60 22.62
C GLY A 215 -13.51 4.04 21.58
N LYS A 216 -13.13 4.88 20.62
CA LYS A 216 -13.97 5.28 19.47
C LYS A 216 -13.27 5.11 18.14
N PHE A 217 -12.02 5.56 18.03
CA PHE A 217 -11.21 5.48 16.83
C PHE A 217 -9.75 5.30 17.20
N THR A 218 -9.16 4.20 16.78
CA THR A 218 -7.76 3.88 17.06
C THR A 218 -6.90 4.22 15.85
N THR A 219 -5.86 5.01 16.04
CA THR A 219 -4.85 5.26 15.01
C THR A 219 -3.59 4.47 15.29
N PHE A 220 -2.99 3.98 14.23
CA PHE A 220 -1.67 3.37 14.29
C PHE A 220 -0.64 4.27 13.61
N ILE A 221 0.54 4.38 14.21
CA ILE A 221 1.68 4.98 13.55
C ILE A 221 2.28 3.89 12.66
N ALA A 222 2.35 4.15 11.36
CA ALA A 222 2.75 3.15 10.39
C ALA A 222 3.42 3.78 9.17
N TYR A 223 4.09 2.97 8.37
CA TYR A 223 4.66 3.34 7.07
C TYR A 223 4.82 2.10 6.21
N GLU A 224 5.02 2.26 4.91
CA GLU A 224 5.35 1.16 4.03
C GLU A 224 6.85 1.02 3.81
N TYR A 225 7.38 -0.15 4.17
CA TYR A 225 8.71 -0.61 3.74
C TYR A 225 8.62 -1.10 2.30
N THR A 226 9.10 -0.27 1.37
CA THR A 226 9.01 -0.48 -0.07
C THR A 226 10.31 -1.08 -0.59
N ALA A 227 10.42 -2.41 -0.56
CA ALA A 227 11.52 -3.15 -1.13
C ALA A 227 11.12 -3.85 -2.43
N SER A 228 12.09 -4.24 -3.23
CA SER A 228 11.87 -5.00 -4.46
C SER A 228 13.06 -5.89 -4.78
N THR A 229 12.83 -6.97 -5.54
CA THR A 229 13.89 -7.76 -6.13
C THR A 229 14.66 -6.95 -7.18
N PRO A 230 15.86 -7.39 -7.61
CA PRO A 230 16.58 -6.74 -8.72
C PRO A 230 15.73 -6.61 -9.99
N ASP A 231 14.84 -7.57 -10.26
CA ASP A 231 13.92 -7.57 -11.40
C ASP A 231 12.56 -6.89 -11.07
N MET A 232 12.53 -6.08 -10.01
CA MET A 232 11.38 -5.28 -9.59
C MET A 232 10.14 -6.08 -9.15
N GLY A 233 10.32 -7.31 -8.67
CA GLY A 233 9.27 -8.03 -7.94
C GLY A 233 8.99 -7.36 -6.59
N ASN A 234 7.72 -7.23 -6.23
CA ASN A 234 7.28 -6.49 -5.06
C ASN A 234 7.61 -7.24 -3.76
N LEU A 235 8.32 -6.58 -2.85
CA LEU A 235 8.61 -7.09 -1.51
C LEU A 235 8.16 -6.07 -0.45
N HIS A 236 6.99 -5.48 -0.65
CA HIS A 236 6.44 -4.42 0.18
C HIS A 236 5.84 -4.96 1.49
N ARG A 237 5.95 -4.18 2.58
CA ARG A 237 5.37 -4.46 3.88
C ARG A 237 4.90 -3.18 4.55
N ASN A 238 3.68 -3.16 5.05
CA ASN A 238 3.27 -2.11 5.96
C ASN A 238 3.80 -2.41 7.36
N VAL A 239 4.62 -1.54 7.90
CA VAL A 239 5.17 -1.64 9.25
C VAL A 239 4.31 -0.82 10.19
N VAL A 240 3.72 -1.48 11.17
CA VAL A 240 2.78 -0.88 12.13
C VAL A 240 3.40 -0.94 13.52
N PHE A 241 3.46 0.19 14.20
CA PHE A 241 4.00 0.29 15.56
C PHE A 241 2.88 0.22 16.61
N ARG A 242 3.21 -0.44 17.70
CA ARG A 242 2.39 -0.42 18.91
C ARG A 242 2.95 0.63 19.87
N GLY A 243 2.19 1.68 20.13
CA GLY A 243 2.57 2.69 21.10
C GLY A 243 2.48 4.12 20.57
N ASP A 244 2.94 5.05 21.40
CA ASP A 244 2.93 6.48 21.13
C ASP A 244 4.23 6.97 20.45
N SER A 245 4.22 8.22 20.01
CA SER A 245 5.33 8.88 19.29
C SER A 245 6.64 8.98 20.06
N ASN A 246 6.62 8.86 21.39
CA ASN A 246 7.82 9.13 22.21
C ASN A 246 8.88 8.04 22.07
N ARG A 247 8.51 6.90 21.51
CA ARG A 247 9.37 5.73 21.34
C ARG A 247 9.64 5.33 19.91
N ILE A 248 9.04 6.01 18.92
CA ILE A 248 9.14 5.61 17.51
C ILE A 248 10.44 6.13 16.90
N PRO A 249 11.08 5.38 16.00
CA PRO A 249 12.25 5.85 15.28
C PRO A 249 12.00 7.17 14.56
N SER A 250 12.98 8.08 14.54
CA SER A 250 12.86 9.42 13.93
C SER A 250 12.82 9.40 12.39
N VAL A 251 13.01 8.23 11.78
CA VAL A 251 12.86 7.97 10.33
C VAL A 251 12.41 6.54 10.13
N PRO A 252 11.62 6.26 9.08
CA PRO A 252 11.29 4.90 8.68
C PRO A 252 12.55 4.12 8.25
N TYR A 253 12.61 2.84 8.59
CA TYR A 253 13.56 1.93 7.98
C TYR A 253 13.13 1.63 6.55
N SER A 254 14.00 1.88 5.59
CA SER A 254 13.66 1.82 4.17
C SER A 254 14.63 0.92 3.39
N ARG A 255 14.37 0.73 2.11
CA ARG A 255 15.29 0.02 1.21
C ARG A 255 16.69 0.62 1.16
N ALA A 256 16.87 1.88 1.56
CA ALA A 256 18.21 2.47 1.69
C ALA A 256 19.03 1.85 2.83
N ASN A 257 18.37 1.24 3.83
CA ASN A 257 19.00 0.52 4.93
C ASN A 257 19.23 -0.95 4.59
N SER A 258 18.24 -1.61 4.00
CA SER A 258 18.30 -2.96 3.45
C SER A 258 17.23 -3.15 2.40
N ASN A 259 17.51 -3.90 1.33
CA ASN A 259 16.53 -4.25 0.32
C ASN A 259 15.95 -5.66 0.52
N ASP A 260 16.38 -6.36 1.56
CA ASP A 260 15.88 -7.68 1.92
C ASP A 260 15.02 -7.64 3.19
N PRO A 261 13.95 -8.48 3.27
CA PRO A 261 13.04 -8.52 4.41
C PRO A 261 13.72 -8.91 5.72
N GLU A 262 14.73 -9.76 5.67
CA GLU A 262 15.47 -10.22 6.86
C GLU A 262 16.19 -9.05 7.55
N GLY A 263 16.63 -8.04 6.78
CA GLY A 263 17.19 -6.81 7.32
C GLY A 263 16.15 -6.00 8.09
N LEU A 264 14.93 -5.88 7.56
CA LEU A 264 13.80 -5.25 8.24
C LEU A 264 13.45 -6.00 9.54
N TRP A 265 13.27 -7.32 9.50
CA TRP A 265 12.89 -8.10 10.69
C TRP A 265 13.94 -8.03 11.80
N LYS A 266 15.23 -8.08 11.46
CA LYS A 266 16.32 -7.89 12.43
C LYS A 266 16.33 -6.49 13.03
N TRP A 267 15.95 -5.47 12.26
CA TRP A 267 15.79 -4.11 12.79
C TRP A 267 14.59 -4.04 13.75
N MET A 268 13.45 -4.65 13.40
CA MET A 268 12.27 -4.70 14.27
C MET A 268 12.56 -5.46 15.57
N ASP A 269 13.34 -6.54 15.52
CA ASP A 269 13.75 -7.27 16.72
C ASP A 269 14.62 -6.41 17.64
N ARG A 270 15.56 -5.61 17.10
CA ARG A 270 16.33 -4.65 17.91
C ARG A 270 15.45 -3.58 18.54
N LEU A 271 14.46 -3.07 17.82
CA LEU A 271 13.49 -2.16 18.42
C LEU A 271 12.70 -2.79 19.56
N ARG A 272 12.35 -4.07 19.43
CA ARG A 272 11.64 -4.83 20.46
C ARG A 272 12.51 -5.02 21.73
N GLU A 273 13.82 -5.21 21.58
CA GLU A 273 14.77 -5.23 22.70
C GLU A 273 14.78 -3.87 23.44
N ASP A 274 14.54 -2.77 22.74
CA ASP A 274 14.39 -1.42 23.30
C ASP A 274 12.95 -1.12 23.79
N GLY A 275 12.06 -2.11 23.75
CA GLY A 275 10.66 -1.99 24.18
C GLY A 275 9.73 -1.34 23.18
N ILE A 276 10.10 -1.30 21.88
CA ILE A 276 9.28 -0.79 20.79
C ILE A 276 8.71 -1.96 19.99
N GLU A 277 7.44 -2.25 20.22
CA GLU A 277 6.73 -3.32 19.51
C GLU A 277 6.26 -2.86 18.12
N SER A 278 6.42 -3.76 17.15
CA SER A 278 5.94 -3.54 15.79
C SER A 278 5.61 -4.86 15.10
N LEU A 279 4.81 -4.80 14.04
CA LEU A 279 4.60 -5.90 13.10
C LEU A 279 4.71 -5.38 11.67
N ALA A 280 5.00 -6.29 10.74
CA ALA A 280 5.01 -6.00 9.31
C ALA A 280 3.96 -6.84 8.60
N ILE A 281 3.28 -6.23 7.61
CA ILE A 281 2.19 -6.84 6.85
C ILE A 281 2.65 -6.92 5.39
N PRO A 282 3.12 -8.09 4.92
CA PRO A 282 3.38 -8.29 3.51
C PRO A 282 2.11 -8.08 2.69
N HIS A 283 2.25 -7.41 1.56
CA HIS A 283 1.13 -7.17 0.66
C HIS A 283 1.56 -7.18 -0.81
N ASN A 284 0.59 -7.22 -1.71
CA ASN A 284 0.80 -7.23 -3.16
C ASN A 284 1.80 -8.33 -3.59
N SER A 285 1.68 -9.47 -2.93
CA SER A 285 2.57 -10.62 -3.17
C SER A 285 2.38 -11.23 -4.56
N ASN A 286 1.18 -11.07 -5.16
CA ASN A 286 0.90 -11.43 -6.56
C ASN A 286 1.92 -10.84 -7.54
N GLY A 287 2.48 -9.66 -7.27
CA GLY A 287 3.52 -9.01 -8.05
C GLY A 287 4.96 -9.30 -7.60
N SER A 288 5.19 -10.28 -6.72
CA SER A 288 6.51 -10.53 -6.11
C SER A 288 7.45 -11.40 -6.96
N ASP A 289 6.99 -11.94 -8.08
CA ASP A 289 7.77 -12.83 -8.95
C ASP A 289 8.28 -14.11 -8.22
N GLY A 290 7.43 -14.66 -7.34
CA GLY A 290 7.73 -15.84 -6.54
C GLY A 290 8.58 -15.60 -5.30
N PHE A 291 8.97 -14.34 -5.02
CA PHE A 291 9.92 -14.07 -3.94
C PHE A 291 9.28 -13.77 -2.59
N MET A 292 8.01 -13.39 -2.53
CA MET A 292 7.36 -13.09 -1.25
C MET A 292 7.30 -14.31 -0.33
N PHE A 293 7.03 -15.49 -0.90
CA PHE A 293 6.90 -16.76 -0.19
C PHE A 293 7.86 -17.84 -0.77
N ALA A 294 9.06 -17.42 -1.15
CA ALA A 294 10.08 -18.31 -1.65
C ALA A 294 10.53 -19.34 -0.58
N LEU A 295 10.91 -20.54 -1.02
CA LEU A 295 11.46 -21.58 -0.14
C LEU A 295 12.97 -21.41 0.09
N LYS A 296 13.49 -20.21 -0.16
CA LYS A 296 14.86 -19.77 0.08
C LYS A 296 14.87 -18.36 0.66
N ASP A 297 15.88 -18.08 1.46
CA ASP A 297 16.11 -16.73 1.97
C ASP A 297 16.57 -15.77 0.84
N SER A 298 16.70 -14.49 1.14
CA SER A 298 17.15 -13.46 0.18
C SER A 298 18.57 -13.68 -0.36
N PHE A 299 19.31 -14.61 0.23
CA PHE A 299 20.68 -15.01 -0.19
C PHE A 299 20.69 -16.33 -0.96
N GLY A 300 19.52 -16.91 -1.27
CA GLY A 300 19.36 -18.15 -2.02
C GLY A 300 19.61 -19.43 -1.22
N LYS A 301 19.70 -19.35 0.11
CA LYS A 301 19.87 -20.52 0.99
C LYS A 301 18.50 -21.10 1.36
N PRO A 302 18.41 -22.44 1.58
CA PRO A 302 17.20 -23.05 2.12
C PRO A 302 16.74 -22.36 3.40
N LEU A 303 15.42 -22.27 3.60
CA LEU A 303 14.85 -21.75 4.83
C LEU A 303 15.23 -22.61 6.02
N THR A 304 15.36 -22.01 7.20
CA THR A 304 15.68 -22.66 8.46
C THR A 304 14.62 -22.38 9.51
N LYS A 305 14.68 -23.10 10.62
CA LYS A 305 13.81 -22.85 11.76
C LYS A 305 13.97 -21.42 12.30
N GLU A 306 15.20 -20.93 12.38
CA GLU A 306 15.50 -19.56 12.83
C GLU A 306 14.92 -18.51 11.89
N TYR A 307 14.96 -18.75 10.56
CA TYR A 307 14.28 -17.88 9.59
C TYR A 307 12.77 -17.87 9.83
N ALA A 308 12.16 -19.06 10.00
CA ALA A 308 10.73 -19.16 10.24
C ALA A 308 10.30 -18.44 11.54
N GLU A 309 11.04 -18.62 12.62
CA GLU A 309 10.79 -17.95 13.90
C GLU A 309 10.96 -16.43 13.79
N LEU A 310 12.00 -15.96 13.09
CA LEU A 310 12.24 -14.53 12.83
C LEU A 310 11.09 -13.93 12.01
N ARG A 311 10.69 -14.59 10.92
CA ARG A 311 9.61 -14.14 10.06
C ARG A 311 8.28 -14.08 10.81
N MET A 312 7.85 -15.17 11.41
CA MET A 312 6.56 -15.28 12.09
C MET A 312 6.41 -14.33 13.29
N ARG A 313 7.51 -13.98 13.96
CA ARG A 313 7.50 -12.98 15.02
C ARG A 313 7.23 -11.57 14.49
N ASN A 314 7.68 -11.28 13.26
CA ASN A 314 7.61 -9.94 12.66
C ASN A 314 6.48 -9.80 11.62
N GLU A 315 6.10 -10.90 10.92
CA GLU A 315 5.02 -10.94 9.92
C GLU A 315 3.90 -11.90 10.35
N PRO A 316 3.13 -11.61 11.40
CA PRO A 316 2.08 -12.51 11.89
C PRO A 316 0.81 -12.49 11.05
N ILE A 317 0.64 -11.52 10.17
CA ILE A 317 -0.51 -11.34 9.27
C ILE A 317 -0.04 -10.97 7.86
N VAL A 318 -0.89 -11.23 6.87
CA VAL A 318 -0.64 -10.90 5.46
C VAL A 318 -1.91 -10.31 4.84
N GLU A 319 -1.75 -9.37 3.93
CA GLU A 319 -2.83 -8.81 3.12
C GLU A 319 -3.05 -9.68 1.89
N ILE A 320 -4.31 -10.16 1.71
CA ILE A 320 -4.66 -11.10 0.64
C ILE A 320 -5.31 -10.45 -0.58
N THR A 321 -5.78 -9.20 -0.47
CA THR A 321 -6.39 -8.48 -1.58
C THR A 321 -6.28 -6.98 -1.40
N GLN A 322 -6.18 -6.26 -2.50
CA GLN A 322 -6.14 -4.80 -2.55
C GLN A 322 -6.43 -4.32 -3.99
N VAL A 323 -6.43 -3.00 -4.21
CA VAL A 323 -6.68 -2.38 -5.53
C VAL A 323 -5.75 -2.89 -6.67
N LYS A 324 -4.56 -3.41 -6.33
CA LYS A 324 -3.61 -4.02 -7.30
C LYS A 324 -3.84 -5.53 -7.47
N GLY A 325 -5.06 -6.02 -7.22
CA GLY A 325 -5.49 -7.39 -7.43
C GLY A 325 -5.33 -8.31 -6.22
N THR A 326 -5.91 -9.51 -6.34
CA THR A 326 -5.84 -10.53 -5.30
C THR A 326 -4.45 -11.15 -5.18
N SER A 327 -4.03 -11.41 -3.96
CA SER A 327 -2.88 -12.25 -3.60
C SER A 327 -3.31 -13.58 -2.97
N ASP A 328 -4.61 -13.91 -2.96
CA ASP A 328 -5.12 -15.16 -2.38
C ASP A 328 -4.63 -16.39 -3.14
N THR A 329 -5.04 -16.52 -4.41
CA THR A 329 -4.63 -17.65 -5.27
C THR A 329 -4.58 -17.23 -6.74
N HIS A 330 -4.16 -18.18 -7.60
CA HIS A 330 -4.07 -18.01 -9.04
C HIS A 330 -4.52 -19.27 -9.75
N PRO A 331 -5.16 -19.24 -10.96
CA PRO A 331 -5.61 -20.43 -11.68
C PRO A 331 -4.52 -21.49 -11.89
N ALA A 332 -3.28 -21.08 -12.08
CA ALA A 332 -2.13 -22.00 -12.23
C ALA A 332 -1.78 -22.78 -10.94
N LEU A 333 -2.29 -22.34 -9.78
CA LEU A 333 -2.03 -22.94 -8.47
C LEU A 333 -3.30 -23.61 -7.87
N SER A 334 -4.47 -23.34 -8.42
CA SER A 334 -5.78 -23.81 -7.93
C SER A 334 -6.70 -24.08 -9.12
N ASP A 335 -6.39 -25.11 -9.90
CA ASP A 335 -7.07 -25.48 -11.16
C ASP A 335 -8.52 -25.96 -10.98
N ASN A 336 -8.90 -26.33 -9.76
CA ASN A 336 -10.26 -26.77 -9.40
C ASN A 336 -11.10 -25.70 -8.71
N ASP A 337 -10.60 -24.47 -8.61
CA ASP A 337 -11.29 -23.34 -7.98
C ASP A 337 -11.84 -22.40 -9.06
N GLU A 338 -13.18 -22.38 -9.20
CA GLU A 338 -13.88 -21.54 -10.19
C GLU A 338 -13.72 -20.04 -9.94
N TRP A 339 -13.22 -19.62 -8.75
CA TRP A 339 -12.97 -18.23 -8.37
C TRP A 339 -11.49 -17.85 -8.40
N ALA A 340 -10.60 -18.76 -8.79
CA ALA A 340 -9.16 -18.52 -8.77
C ALA A 340 -8.70 -17.39 -9.72
N ASP A 341 -9.51 -17.03 -10.71
CA ASP A 341 -9.24 -15.94 -11.66
C ASP A 341 -9.92 -14.60 -11.30
N PHE A 342 -10.60 -14.53 -10.13
CA PHE A 342 -11.28 -13.32 -9.70
C PHE A 342 -10.28 -12.25 -9.27
N GLU A 343 -10.40 -11.05 -9.87
CA GLU A 343 -9.56 -9.87 -9.59
C GLU A 343 -8.05 -10.12 -9.64
N ILE A 344 -7.57 -11.03 -10.48
CA ILE A 344 -6.13 -11.26 -10.63
C ILE A 344 -5.45 -10.09 -11.35
N MET A 345 -4.28 -9.68 -10.85
CA MET A 345 -3.32 -8.80 -11.53
C MET A 345 -1.96 -9.51 -11.57
N PRO A 346 -1.69 -10.32 -12.62
CA PRO A 346 -0.53 -11.22 -12.65
C PRO A 346 0.75 -10.53 -13.13
N PHE A 347 0.93 -9.25 -12.80
CA PHE A 347 2.04 -8.43 -13.29
C PHE A 347 2.79 -7.78 -12.14
N LYS A 348 4.10 -7.61 -12.33
CA LYS A 348 4.92 -6.74 -11.50
C LYS A 348 4.53 -5.29 -11.74
N VAL A 349 4.23 -4.54 -10.69
CA VAL A 349 3.69 -3.16 -10.79
C VAL A 349 4.64 -2.24 -11.55
N ALA A 350 5.94 -2.29 -11.27
CA ALA A 350 6.90 -1.35 -11.85
C ALA A 350 7.25 -1.65 -13.31
N THR A 351 7.25 -2.91 -13.74
CA THR A 351 7.71 -3.31 -15.08
C THR A 351 6.60 -3.76 -16.00
N GLN A 352 5.41 -4.06 -15.45
CA GLN A 352 4.28 -4.63 -16.18
C GLN A 352 4.61 -5.96 -16.87
N SER A 353 5.69 -6.64 -16.47
CA SER A 353 6.00 -7.99 -16.88
C SER A 353 5.27 -9.00 -16.00
N PHE A 354 5.00 -10.20 -16.50
CA PHE A 354 4.36 -11.25 -15.73
C PHE A 354 5.16 -11.57 -14.47
N SER A 355 4.43 -11.83 -13.39
CA SER A 355 4.95 -12.31 -12.11
C SER A 355 4.81 -13.83 -12.06
N GLU A 356 5.82 -14.56 -11.56
CA GLU A 356 5.76 -15.99 -11.33
C GLU A 356 4.69 -16.30 -10.25
N PRO A 357 3.68 -17.16 -10.52
CA PRO A 357 2.65 -17.47 -9.55
C PRO A 357 3.17 -18.25 -8.33
N LYS A 358 4.06 -19.22 -8.53
CA LYS A 358 4.59 -20.04 -7.43
C LYS A 358 5.42 -19.19 -6.49
N GLY A 359 5.08 -19.22 -5.19
CA GLY A 359 5.71 -18.38 -4.18
C GLY A 359 5.21 -16.92 -4.14
N SER A 360 4.17 -16.58 -4.93
CA SER A 360 3.55 -15.24 -4.96
C SER A 360 2.19 -15.18 -4.27
N TYR A 361 1.54 -16.32 -4.03
CA TYR A 361 0.16 -16.35 -3.54
C TYR A 361 0.06 -16.99 -2.17
N VAL A 362 -0.83 -16.44 -1.34
CA VAL A 362 -0.94 -16.76 0.09
C VAL A 362 -1.42 -18.18 0.33
N ARG A 363 -2.42 -18.65 -0.44
CA ARG A 363 -2.95 -20.03 -0.28
C ARG A 363 -1.86 -21.08 -0.57
N ASP A 364 -1.04 -20.86 -1.59
CA ASP A 364 0.11 -21.71 -1.90
C ASP A 364 1.17 -21.64 -0.78
N ALA A 365 1.44 -20.47 -0.24
CA ALA A 365 2.37 -20.29 0.88
C ALA A 365 1.91 -21.05 2.14
N LEU A 366 0.61 -20.98 2.48
CA LEU A 366 0.04 -21.72 3.61
C LEU A 366 0.21 -23.24 3.43
N LEU A 367 -0.01 -23.76 2.22
CA LEU A 367 0.18 -25.18 1.90
C LEU A 367 1.64 -25.60 2.01
N GLU A 368 2.57 -24.82 1.45
CA GLU A 368 4.01 -25.08 1.58
C GLU A 368 4.47 -25.00 3.04
N GLY A 369 3.92 -24.05 3.83
CA GLY A 369 4.22 -23.95 5.25
C GLY A 369 3.79 -25.18 6.05
N ILE A 370 2.60 -25.74 5.78
CA ILE A 370 2.13 -26.98 6.42
C ILE A 370 3.02 -28.15 6.04
N LYS A 371 3.40 -28.26 4.75
CA LYS A 371 4.29 -29.29 4.26
C LYS A 371 5.69 -29.22 4.90
N MET A 372 6.26 -28.02 5.04
CA MET A 372 7.54 -27.83 5.71
C MET A 372 7.45 -28.18 7.21
N GLU A 373 6.33 -27.87 7.88
CA GLU A 373 6.11 -28.25 9.27
C GLU A 373 6.11 -29.77 9.46
N GLU A 374 5.47 -30.50 8.54
CA GLU A 374 5.45 -31.97 8.57
C GLU A 374 6.82 -32.58 8.26
N GLN A 375 7.54 -32.05 7.28
CA GLN A 375 8.79 -32.64 6.79
C GLN A 375 10.04 -32.18 7.54
N GLU A 376 10.07 -30.93 7.99
CA GLU A 376 11.25 -30.25 8.52
C GLU A 376 11.05 -29.73 9.95
N GLY A 377 9.81 -29.76 10.48
CA GLY A 377 9.49 -29.37 11.87
C GLY A 377 9.39 -27.87 12.10
N PHE A 378 9.29 -27.03 11.05
CA PHE A 378 9.05 -25.60 11.15
C PHE A 378 8.16 -25.08 10.01
N ASN A 379 7.50 -23.95 10.23
CA ASN A 379 6.61 -23.34 9.25
C ASN A 379 6.77 -21.81 9.24
N PRO A 380 7.28 -21.22 8.15
CA PRO A 380 7.48 -19.77 8.02
C PRO A 380 6.22 -19.00 7.59
N TYR A 381 5.06 -19.66 7.41
CA TYR A 381 3.88 -19.10 6.77
C TYR A 381 2.58 -19.32 7.56
N LYS A 382 2.62 -19.13 8.89
CA LYS A 382 1.45 -19.23 9.79
C LYS A 382 0.74 -17.89 9.99
N PHE A 383 0.36 -17.24 8.89
CA PHE A 383 -0.24 -15.90 8.99
C PHE A 383 -1.73 -15.91 9.36
N GLY A 384 -2.19 -14.83 10.04
CA GLY A 384 -3.55 -14.33 9.93
C GLY A 384 -3.73 -13.55 8.62
N LEU A 385 -4.98 -13.32 8.22
CA LEU A 385 -5.32 -12.69 6.96
C LEU A 385 -6.03 -11.37 7.18
N ILE A 386 -5.68 -10.35 6.40
CA ILE A 386 -6.44 -9.10 6.27
C ILE A 386 -6.68 -8.82 4.78
N GLY A 387 -7.71 -8.01 4.49
CA GLY A 387 -7.92 -7.40 3.19
C GLY A 387 -7.83 -5.89 3.33
N SER A 388 -7.45 -5.20 2.25
CA SER A 388 -7.46 -3.75 2.14
C SER A 388 -8.21 -3.33 0.88
N SER A 389 -8.63 -2.09 0.80
CA SER A 389 -9.40 -1.55 -0.34
C SER A 389 -8.55 -0.66 -1.24
#